data_2134b428a3498d2427e92055c4c2e3c5
#
_entry.id   2134b428a3498d2427e92055c4c2e3c5
#
_cell.length_a   1.000
_cell.length_b   1.000
_cell.length_c   1.000
_cell.angle_alpha   90.00
_cell.angle_beta   90.00
_cell.angle_gamma   90.00
#
_symmetry.space_group_name_H-M   'P 1'
#
loop_
_entity.id
_entity.type
_entity.pdbx_description
1 polymer ?
#
loop_
_entity_poly.entity_id
_entity_poly.type
_entity_poly.pdbx_seq_one_letter_code
_entity_poly.pdbx_strand_id
1 'polypeptide(L)'
;MLHDYSEVIKSSQVHVAESGSRIIGVLESLVTDEGFLLDSIAVDPANQGTGIGRSLLEFAEAEASRQGFSSIYLMTNEKMVENQALYSRIGYVQYDRRSVKGYARVIMRKSLA
;
A
#
# COMPACT_ATOMS: atom_id res chain seq x y z
N MET A 1 12.91 1.30 9.51
CA MET A 1 13.89 0.55 8.75
C MET A 1 13.30 -0.69 8.16
N LEU A 2 13.43 -0.87 6.87
CA LEU A 2 12.78 -1.96 6.17
C LEU A 2 13.50 -3.29 6.28
N HIS A 3 14.68 -3.30 6.87
CA HIS A 3 15.56 -4.46 6.91
C HIS A 3 15.12 -5.57 7.86
N ASP A 4 14.05 -5.32 8.62
CA ASP A 4 13.50 -6.35 9.48
C ASP A 4 12.62 -7.33 8.72
N TYR A 5 12.27 -6.98 7.49
CA TYR A 5 11.53 -7.87 6.62
C TYR A 5 12.48 -8.87 6.00
N SER A 6 11.97 -10.06 5.75
CA SER A 6 12.73 -11.06 5.01
C SER A 6 12.81 -10.74 3.52
N GLU A 7 12.14 -9.69 3.09
CA GLU A 7 12.09 -9.29 1.68
C GLU A 7 13.33 -8.53 1.25
N VAL A 8 13.69 -8.71 0.00
CA VAL A 8 14.74 -7.92 -0.63
C VAL A 8 14.08 -6.75 -1.37
N ILE A 9 14.48 -5.54 -1.05
CA ILE A 9 13.95 -4.35 -1.71
C ILE A 9 14.79 -4.07 -2.95
N LYS A 10 14.13 -4.01 -4.11
CA LYS A 10 14.80 -3.79 -5.39
C LYS A 10 14.67 -2.36 -5.87
N SER A 11 13.57 -1.70 -5.53
CA SER A 11 13.39 -0.27 -5.83
C SER A 11 12.33 0.31 -4.93
N SER A 12 12.35 1.63 -4.77
CA SER A 12 11.34 2.35 -4.03
C SER A 12 10.94 3.61 -4.79
N GLN A 13 9.67 4.00 -4.71
CA GLN A 13 9.14 5.18 -5.39
C GLN A 13 8.19 5.92 -4.48
N VAL A 14 8.28 7.25 -4.52
CA VAL A 14 7.40 8.12 -3.76
C VAL A 14 6.64 9.00 -4.75
N HIS A 15 5.32 9.03 -4.62
CA HIS A 15 4.44 9.88 -5.41
C HIS A 15 3.64 10.77 -4.47
N VAL A 16 3.34 11.97 -4.92
CA VAL A 16 2.58 12.92 -4.12
C VAL A 16 1.34 13.37 -4.88
N ALA A 17 0.28 13.66 -4.15
CA ALA A 17 -0.89 14.33 -4.68
C ALA A 17 -0.82 15.78 -4.24
N GLU A 18 -0.99 16.70 -5.20
CA GLU A 18 -0.90 18.13 -4.94
C GLU A 18 -2.21 18.82 -5.28
N SER A 19 -2.53 19.86 -4.52
CA SER A 19 -3.61 20.77 -4.83
C SER A 19 -3.03 22.18 -4.75
N GLY A 20 -2.91 22.82 -5.92
CA GLY A 20 -2.18 24.07 -6.01
C GLY A 20 -0.72 23.84 -5.68
N SER A 21 -0.17 24.59 -4.72
CA SER A 21 1.21 24.44 -4.27
C SER A 21 1.35 23.57 -3.03
N ARG A 22 0.28 22.87 -2.64
CA ARG A 22 0.20 22.16 -1.38
C ARG A 22 0.16 20.65 -1.62
N ILE A 23 0.99 19.91 -0.89
CA ILE A 23 0.95 18.44 -0.93
C ILE A 23 -0.17 17.98 0.00
N ILE A 24 -1.13 17.23 -0.55
CA ILE A 24 -2.30 16.75 0.20
C ILE A 24 -2.30 15.25 0.41
N GLY A 25 -1.38 14.53 -0.24
CA GLY A 25 -1.25 13.09 -0.05
C GLY A 25 0.10 12.59 -0.51
N VAL A 26 0.52 11.47 0.06
CA VAL A 26 1.80 10.82 -0.28
C VAL A 26 1.56 9.32 -0.40
N LEU A 27 2.17 8.73 -1.41
CA LEU A 27 2.15 7.29 -1.67
C LEU A 27 3.57 6.80 -1.78
N GLU A 28 3.91 5.76 -1.03
CA GLU A 28 5.21 5.09 -1.19
C GLU A 28 4.98 3.65 -1.60
N SER A 29 5.68 3.23 -2.65
CA SER A 29 5.65 1.85 -3.14
C SER A 29 7.06 1.30 -3.24
N LEU A 30 7.18 -0.01 -3.06
CA LEU A 30 8.45 -0.73 -3.13
C LEU A 30 8.30 -1.91 -4.07
N VAL A 31 9.36 -2.19 -4.83
CA VAL A 31 9.45 -3.47 -5.52
C VAL A 31 10.35 -4.37 -4.69
N THR A 32 9.83 -5.53 -4.30
CA THR A 32 10.53 -6.49 -3.46
C THR A 32 10.61 -7.83 -4.18
N ASP A 33 11.23 -8.81 -3.54
CA ASP A 33 11.27 -10.17 -4.09
C ASP A 33 9.89 -10.85 -4.07
N GLU A 34 8.91 -10.27 -3.37
CA GLU A 34 7.53 -10.78 -3.35
C GLU A 34 6.61 -10.05 -4.32
N GLY A 35 7.10 -8.99 -4.97
CA GLY A 35 6.33 -8.26 -5.96
C GLY A 35 6.23 -6.77 -5.65
N PHE A 36 5.12 -6.16 -6.05
CA PHE A 36 4.87 -4.75 -5.88
C PHE A 36 4.15 -4.50 -4.55
N LEU A 37 4.84 -3.82 -3.63
CA LEU A 37 4.33 -3.53 -2.29
C LEU A 37 3.87 -2.09 -2.20
N LEU A 38 2.61 -1.90 -1.82
CA LEU A 38 2.12 -0.60 -1.38
C LEU A 38 2.58 -0.41 0.06
N ASP A 39 3.61 0.41 0.26
CA ASP A 39 4.25 0.53 1.57
C ASP A 39 3.54 1.51 2.49
N SER A 40 3.13 2.67 1.96
CA SER A 40 2.38 3.63 2.75
C SER A 40 1.54 4.55 1.90
N ILE A 41 0.41 4.96 2.46
CA ILE A 41 -0.43 6.04 1.94
C ILE A 41 -0.73 6.96 3.12
N ALA A 42 -0.52 8.25 2.93
CA ALA A 42 -0.87 9.26 3.92
C ALA A 42 -1.63 10.38 3.23
N VAL A 43 -2.70 10.86 3.86
CA VAL A 43 -3.53 11.93 3.35
C VAL A 43 -3.59 13.03 4.41
N ASP A 44 -3.40 14.28 3.99
CA ASP A 44 -3.55 15.44 4.86
C ASP A 44 -4.90 15.36 5.57
N PRO A 45 -4.95 15.50 6.90
CA PRO A 45 -6.21 15.39 7.64
C PRO A 45 -7.32 16.29 7.11
N ALA A 46 -6.99 17.47 6.59
CA ALA A 46 -7.98 18.38 6.01
C ALA A 46 -8.61 17.83 4.73
N ASN A 47 -8.00 16.86 4.09
CA ASN A 47 -8.44 16.29 2.82
C ASN A 47 -8.96 14.85 2.95
N GLN A 48 -9.02 14.31 4.17
CA GLN A 48 -9.57 12.99 4.38
C GLN A 48 -11.07 12.98 4.09
N GLY A 49 -11.56 11.87 3.55
CA GLY A 49 -12.95 11.77 3.15
C GLY A 49 -13.27 12.39 1.80
N THR A 50 -12.28 12.94 1.08
CA THR A 50 -12.49 13.57 -0.23
C THR A 50 -12.17 12.65 -1.40
N GLY A 51 -11.78 11.39 -1.14
CA GLY A 51 -11.42 10.44 -2.18
C GLY A 51 -9.95 10.44 -2.57
N ILE A 52 -9.11 11.23 -1.91
CA ILE A 52 -7.68 11.30 -2.22
C ILE A 52 -6.98 9.97 -1.95
N GLY A 53 -7.26 9.35 -0.80
CA GLY A 53 -6.67 8.05 -0.46
C GLY A 53 -7.02 6.97 -1.47
N ARG A 54 -8.28 6.96 -1.92
CA ARG A 54 -8.74 6.04 -2.94
C ARG A 54 -8.03 6.27 -4.27
N SER A 55 -7.87 7.53 -4.65
CA SER A 55 -7.16 7.90 -5.89
C SER A 55 -5.70 7.46 -5.84
N LEU A 56 -5.03 7.65 -4.70
CA LEU A 56 -3.65 7.21 -4.53
C LEU A 56 -3.54 5.69 -4.64
N LEU A 57 -4.48 4.97 -4.05
CA LEU A 57 -4.51 3.51 -4.12
C LEU A 57 -4.71 3.04 -5.56
N GLU A 58 -5.64 3.65 -6.28
CA GLU A 58 -5.88 3.31 -7.69
C GLU A 58 -4.65 3.64 -8.54
N PHE A 59 -3.96 4.73 -8.24
CA PHE A 59 -2.71 5.07 -8.92
C PHE A 59 -1.65 3.99 -8.70
N ALA A 60 -1.51 3.51 -7.46
CA ALA A 60 -0.57 2.45 -7.15
C ALA A 60 -0.87 1.17 -7.91
N GLU A 61 -2.15 0.82 -8.02
CA GLU A 61 -2.59 -0.37 -8.76
C GLU A 61 -2.27 -0.23 -10.25
N ALA A 62 -2.51 0.95 -10.82
CA ALA A 62 -2.18 1.22 -12.22
C ALA A 62 -0.66 1.17 -12.45
N GLU A 63 0.13 1.69 -11.52
CA GLU A 63 1.58 1.64 -11.59
C GLU A 63 2.10 0.21 -11.54
N ALA A 64 1.55 -0.61 -10.67
CA ALA A 64 1.93 -2.02 -10.57
C ALA A 64 1.68 -2.73 -11.92
N SER A 65 0.50 -2.51 -12.50
CA SER A 65 0.17 -3.08 -13.82
C SER A 65 1.11 -2.57 -14.90
N ARG A 66 1.38 -1.27 -14.91
CA ARG A 66 2.27 -0.67 -15.91
C ARG A 66 3.66 -1.26 -15.84
N GLN A 67 4.12 -1.60 -14.64
CA GLN A 67 5.44 -2.20 -14.44
C GLN A 67 5.47 -3.72 -14.66
N GLY A 68 4.34 -4.30 -15.07
CA GLY A 68 4.27 -5.72 -15.42
C GLY A 68 3.87 -6.65 -14.30
N PHE A 69 3.43 -6.12 -13.16
CA PHE A 69 2.99 -6.96 -12.06
C PHE A 69 1.52 -7.34 -12.23
N SER A 70 1.20 -8.59 -11.92
CA SER A 70 -0.17 -9.10 -12.02
C SER A 70 -0.94 -8.94 -10.70
N SER A 71 -0.27 -8.46 -9.66
CA SER A 71 -0.90 -8.24 -8.36
C SER A 71 -0.13 -7.17 -7.59
N ILE A 72 -0.79 -6.64 -6.57
CA ILE A 72 -0.21 -5.70 -5.63
C ILE A 72 -0.50 -6.22 -4.23
N TYR A 73 0.44 -6.04 -3.30
CA TYR A 73 0.23 -6.46 -1.93
C TYR A 73 0.52 -5.34 -0.95
N LEU A 74 0.00 -5.47 0.25
CA LEU A 74 0.20 -4.51 1.33
C LEU A 74 0.23 -5.24 2.66
N MET A 75 0.75 -4.56 3.68
CA MET A 75 0.75 -5.05 5.04
C MET A 75 0.00 -4.09 5.92
N THR A 76 -0.79 -4.62 6.85
CA THR A 76 -1.48 -3.81 7.82
C THR A 76 -1.37 -4.48 9.19
N ASN A 77 -1.40 -3.67 10.25
CA ASN A 77 -1.36 -4.19 11.61
C ASN A 77 -2.63 -5.02 11.85
N GLU A 78 -2.49 -6.17 12.52
CA GLU A 78 -3.65 -7.05 12.76
C GLU A 78 -4.74 -6.38 13.58
N LYS A 79 -4.40 -5.33 14.34
CA LYS A 79 -5.38 -4.60 15.15
C LYS A 79 -6.15 -3.55 14.35
N MET A 80 -5.73 -3.27 13.12
CA MET A 80 -6.41 -2.28 12.26
C MET A 80 -7.52 -2.94 11.46
N VAL A 81 -8.55 -3.39 12.16
CA VAL A 81 -9.64 -4.16 11.56
C VAL A 81 -10.41 -3.37 10.53
N GLU A 82 -10.58 -2.06 10.76
CA GLU A 82 -11.28 -1.19 9.82
C GLU A 82 -10.55 -1.08 8.49
N ASN A 83 -9.21 -0.98 8.54
CA ASN A 83 -8.40 -0.96 7.32
C ASN A 83 -8.50 -2.27 6.56
N GLN A 84 -8.47 -3.40 7.28
CA GLN A 84 -8.61 -4.71 6.66
C GLN A 84 -9.98 -4.85 5.98
N ALA A 85 -11.04 -4.37 6.62
CA ALA A 85 -12.37 -4.41 6.05
C ALA A 85 -12.47 -3.54 4.79
N LEU A 86 -11.85 -2.34 4.82
CA LEU A 86 -11.80 -1.45 3.67
C LEU A 86 -11.09 -2.11 2.49
N TYR A 87 -9.91 -2.67 2.73
CA TYR A 87 -9.14 -3.31 1.68
C TYR A 87 -9.86 -4.54 1.12
N SER A 88 -10.52 -5.32 1.98
CA SER A 88 -11.30 -6.47 1.53
C SER A 88 -12.43 -6.06 0.59
N ARG A 89 -13.10 -4.94 0.89
CA ARG A 89 -14.20 -4.45 0.05
C ARG A 89 -13.74 -4.04 -1.35
N ILE A 90 -12.48 -3.65 -1.50
CA ILE A 90 -11.96 -3.19 -2.80
C ILE A 90 -11.09 -4.23 -3.48
N GLY A 91 -11.15 -5.48 -2.99
CA GLY A 91 -10.58 -6.61 -3.72
C GLY A 91 -9.31 -7.21 -3.16
N TYR A 92 -8.83 -6.72 -2.02
CA TYR A 92 -7.66 -7.31 -1.38
C TYR A 92 -8.08 -8.51 -0.54
N VAL A 93 -7.29 -9.57 -0.59
CA VAL A 93 -7.55 -10.82 0.13
C VAL A 93 -6.36 -11.10 1.04
N GLN A 94 -6.64 -11.44 2.30
CA GLN A 94 -5.59 -11.85 3.20
C GLN A 94 -4.99 -13.17 2.72
N TYR A 95 -3.66 -13.23 2.64
CA TYR A 95 -3.00 -14.46 2.23
C TYR A 95 -1.89 -14.88 3.19
N ASP A 96 -1.50 -14.03 4.14
CA ASP A 96 -0.44 -14.36 5.09
C ASP A 96 -0.54 -13.50 6.34
N ARG A 97 0.13 -13.96 7.39
CA ARG A 97 0.31 -13.20 8.63
C ARG A 97 1.77 -13.34 9.04
N ARG A 98 2.39 -12.22 9.41
CA ARG A 98 3.80 -12.21 9.78
C ARG A 98 4.02 -11.39 11.02
N SER A 99 5.04 -11.76 11.79
CA SER A 99 5.52 -10.95 12.89
C SER A 99 6.69 -10.12 12.39
N VAL A 100 6.58 -8.80 12.52
CA VAL A 100 7.62 -7.86 12.12
C VAL A 100 7.91 -6.97 13.33
N LYS A 101 9.13 -7.00 13.85
CA LYS A 101 9.53 -6.25 15.05
C LYS A 101 8.59 -6.49 16.23
N GLY A 102 8.13 -7.71 16.39
CA GLY A 102 7.22 -8.07 17.48
C GLY A 102 5.77 -7.67 17.26
N TYR A 103 5.44 -7.10 16.11
CA TYR A 103 4.06 -6.75 15.76
C TYR A 103 3.53 -7.71 14.72
N ALA A 104 2.29 -8.18 14.92
CA ALA A 104 1.65 -9.05 13.95
C ALA A 104 1.10 -8.21 12.79
N ARG A 105 1.44 -8.63 11.57
CA ARG A 105 1.02 -7.99 10.34
C ARG A 105 0.15 -8.93 9.54
N VAL A 106 -0.92 -8.39 8.97
CA VAL A 106 -1.75 -9.10 8.00
C VAL A 106 -1.30 -8.66 6.62
N ILE A 107 -1.01 -9.64 5.75
CA ILE A 107 -0.56 -9.39 4.39
C ILE A 107 -1.75 -9.63 3.48
N MET A 108 -2.08 -8.64 2.67
CA MET A 108 -3.22 -8.70 1.76
C MET A 108 -2.74 -8.47 0.33
N ARG A 109 -3.37 -9.14 -0.62
CA ARG A 109 -3.00 -9.06 -2.03
C ARG A 109 -4.24 -8.91 -2.89
N LYS A 110 -4.11 -8.12 -3.95
CA LYS A 110 -5.16 -7.93 -4.94
C LYS A 110 -4.63 -8.31 -6.32
N SER A 111 -5.40 -9.12 -7.05
CA SER A 111 -5.12 -9.42 -8.45
C SER A 111 -5.46 -8.21 -9.30
N LEU A 112 -4.59 -7.91 -10.26
CA LEU A 112 -4.76 -6.78 -11.18
C LEU A 112 -5.12 -7.23 -12.59
N ALA A 113 -5.19 -8.52 -12.78
CA ALA A 113 -5.51 -9.08 -14.11
C ALA A 113 -7.00 -8.97 -14.42
#